data_ae0b09738ea47d7388b08ce60f5db008
#
_entry.id   ae0b09738ea47d7388b08ce60f5db008
#
_cell.length_a   1.000
_cell.length_b   1.000
_cell.length_c   1.000
_cell.angle_alpha   90.00
_cell.angle_beta   90.00
_cell.angle_gamma   90.00
#
_symmetry.space_group_name_H-M   'P 1'
#
loop_
_entity.id
_entity.type
_entity.pdbx_description
1 polymer ?
#
loop_
_entity_poly.entity_id
_entity_poly.type
_entity_poly.pdbx_seq_one_letter_code
_entity_poly.pdbx_strand_id
1 'polypeptide(L)'
;ELRRSGTADYDIAPVGKTDDETVANFKRLLRSNTRAVICTGASNVFGERLPTAKLARLAHENGALFILDAAQTAGIVNIDMRRDEIDFLCTAGHKGLYGPMGTGLLVINSDEHLNSLIEGGTGSFSAVLSQPEIYPDRFESGTLNVPGILSLGEGIRFVSDRGVSRIYKSEQGHIA
;
A
#
# COMPACT_ATOMS: atom_id res chain seq x y z
N GLU A 1 -5.41 16.89 5.09
CA GLU A 1 -4.48 17.68 5.95
C GLU A 1 -3.40 18.36 5.12
N LEU A 2 -2.64 17.66 4.28
CA LEU A 2 -1.58 18.22 3.43
C LEU A 2 -2.04 19.40 2.56
N ARG A 3 -3.25 19.32 1.99
CA ARG A 3 -3.84 20.43 1.22
C ARG A 3 -4.17 21.63 2.11
N ARG A 4 -4.68 21.38 3.33
CA ARG A 4 -4.99 22.46 4.30
C ARG A 4 -3.75 23.17 4.81
N SER A 5 -2.64 22.43 4.95
CA SER A 5 -1.34 23.00 5.34
C SER A 5 -0.63 23.72 4.21
N GLY A 6 -1.11 23.61 2.96
CA GLY A 6 -0.43 24.14 1.80
C GLY A 6 0.82 23.35 1.38
N THR A 7 1.05 22.17 1.97
CA THR A 7 2.24 21.35 1.70
C THR A 7 2.13 20.61 0.38
N ALA A 8 0.93 20.13 0.04
CA ALA A 8 0.65 19.46 -1.23
C ALA A 8 -0.79 19.70 -1.67
N ASP A 9 -1.02 19.62 -2.97
CA ASP A 9 -2.36 19.59 -3.57
C ASP A 9 -2.60 18.21 -4.20
N TYR A 10 -3.87 17.90 -4.52
CA TYR A 10 -4.23 16.64 -5.15
C TYR A 10 -5.42 16.81 -6.10
N ASP A 11 -5.44 15.98 -7.12
CA ASP A 11 -6.59 15.78 -8.00
C ASP A 11 -7.14 14.36 -7.82
N ILE A 12 -8.44 14.18 -8.04
CA ILE A 12 -9.11 12.89 -7.95
C ILE A 12 -9.49 12.43 -9.36
N ALA A 13 -8.88 11.32 -9.79
CA ALA A 13 -9.21 10.70 -11.06
C ALA A 13 -10.47 9.84 -10.92
N PRO A 14 -11.52 10.04 -11.75
CA PRO A 14 -12.66 9.16 -11.75
C PRO A 14 -12.29 7.79 -12.32
N VAL A 15 -12.88 6.74 -11.76
CA VAL A 15 -12.79 5.38 -12.32
C VAL A 15 -13.65 5.34 -13.59
N GLY A 16 -13.09 4.81 -14.66
CA GLY A 16 -13.80 4.63 -15.95
C GLY A 16 -14.55 3.31 -16.02
N LYS A 17 -15.32 3.10 -17.07
CA LYS A 17 -16.02 1.83 -17.32
C LYS A 17 -15.07 0.72 -17.77
N THR A 18 -13.87 1.07 -18.22
CA THR A 18 -12.83 0.16 -18.64
C THR A 18 -11.50 0.56 -18.01
N ASP A 19 -10.56 -0.37 -17.99
CA ASP A 19 -9.17 -0.10 -17.57
C ASP A 19 -8.55 1.06 -18.33
N ASP A 20 -8.74 1.07 -19.66
CA ASP A 20 -8.13 2.08 -20.53
C ASP A 20 -8.75 3.46 -20.31
N GLU A 21 -10.06 3.54 -20.05
CA GLU A 21 -10.72 4.78 -19.64
C GLU A 21 -10.21 5.26 -18.29
N THR A 22 -10.03 4.37 -17.32
CA THR A 22 -9.45 4.69 -16.01
C THR A 22 -8.04 5.25 -16.19
N VAL A 23 -7.17 4.58 -16.94
CA VAL A 23 -5.81 5.05 -17.22
C VAL A 23 -5.82 6.42 -17.92
N ALA A 24 -6.72 6.63 -18.89
CA ALA A 24 -6.86 7.92 -19.57
C ALA A 24 -7.30 9.04 -18.61
N ASN A 25 -8.16 8.73 -17.63
CA ASN A 25 -8.59 9.68 -16.61
C ASN A 25 -7.42 10.11 -15.72
N PHE A 26 -6.58 9.17 -15.27
CA PHE A 26 -5.36 9.49 -14.53
C PHE A 26 -4.39 10.32 -15.38
N LYS A 27 -4.14 9.89 -16.62
CA LYS A 27 -3.23 10.58 -17.54
C LYS A 27 -3.58 12.06 -17.74
N ARG A 28 -4.87 12.40 -17.81
CA ARG A 28 -5.32 13.80 -17.98
C ARG A 28 -5.02 14.69 -16.78
N LEU A 29 -4.84 14.11 -15.59
CA LEU A 29 -4.58 14.85 -14.36
C LEU A 29 -3.10 14.92 -14.00
N LEU A 30 -2.24 14.14 -14.64
CA LEU A 30 -0.80 14.20 -14.42
C LEU A 30 -0.23 15.54 -14.90
N ARG A 31 0.67 16.10 -14.09
CA ARG A 31 1.37 17.36 -14.33
C ARG A 31 2.86 17.15 -14.12
N SER A 32 3.68 18.05 -14.62
CA SER A 32 5.16 18.01 -14.46
C SER A 32 5.61 18.04 -12.99
N ASN A 33 4.78 18.51 -12.09
CA ASN A 33 5.02 18.54 -10.64
C ASN A 33 4.27 17.44 -9.87
N THR A 34 3.66 16.48 -10.54
CA THR A 34 3.04 15.32 -9.87
C THR A 34 4.15 14.48 -9.24
N ARG A 35 4.11 14.29 -7.92
CA ARG A 35 5.10 13.53 -7.16
C ARG A 35 4.69 12.08 -6.93
N ALA A 36 3.40 11.82 -6.85
CA ALA A 36 2.89 10.47 -6.62
C ALA A 36 1.52 10.25 -7.23
N VAL A 37 1.28 9.03 -7.69
CA VAL A 37 -0.02 8.48 -8.03
C VAL A 37 -0.39 7.47 -6.93
N ILE A 38 -1.56 7.66 -6.32
CA ILE A 38 -2.05 6.79 -5.25
C ILE A 38 -3.38 6.19 -5.69
N CYS A 39 -3.51 4.88 -5.62
CA CYS A 39 -4.79 4.24 -5.86
C CYS A 39 -5.01 3.01 -4.98
N THR A 40 -6.27 2.66 -4.76
CA THR A 40 -6.62 1.37 -4.16
C THR A 40 -6.51 0.26 -5.21
N GLY A 41 -6.16 -0.95 -4.78
CA GLY A 41 -6.14 -2.12 -5.66
C GLY A 41 -7.54 -2.62 -6.02
N ALA A 42 -8.51 -2.43 -5.11
CA ALA A 42 -9.91 -2.72 -5.34
C ALA A 42 -10.81 -1.89 -4.41
N SER A 43 -12.02 -1.58 -4.88
CA SER A 43 -13.05 -0.93 -4.07
C SER A 43 -13.59 -1.86 -2.98
N ASN A 44 -13.69 -1.38 -1.75
CA ASN A 44 -14.34 -2.10 -0.66
C ASN A 44 -15.88 -2.09 -0.74
N VAL A 45 -16.45 -1.26 -1.60
CA VAL A 45 -17.91 -1.12 -1.77
C VAL A 45 -18.40 -1.89 -2.99
N PHE A 46 -17.71 -1.74 -4.12
CA PHE A 46 -18.14 -2.30 -5.41
C PHE A 46 -17.38 -3.58 -5.79
N GLY A 47 -16.25 -3.88 -5.12
CA GLY A 47 -15.39 -5.00 -5.46
C GLY A 47 -14.61 -4.82 -6.77
N GLU A 48 -14.78 -3.66 -7.44
CA GLU A 48 -14.11 -3.36 -8.70
C GLU A 48 -12.61 -3.20 -8.48
N ARG A 49 -11.81 -3.85 -9.33
CA ARG A 49 -10.35 -3.78 -9.31
C ARG A 49 -9.84 -2.70 -10.25
N LEU A 50 -8.82 -1.97 -9.81
CA LEU A 50 -8.17 -0.98 -10.65
C LEU A 50 -6.98 -1.60 -11.42
N PRO A 51 -6.63 -1.06 -12.60
CA PRO A 51 -5.51 -1.52 -13.43
C PRO A 51 -4.15 -1.04 -12.86
N THR A 52 -3.80 -1.49 -11.66
CA THR A 52 -2.67 -0.97 -10.86
C THR A 52 -1.35 -1.00 -11.60
N ALA A 53 -1.01 -2.08 -12.31
CA ALA A 53 0.23 -2.17 -13.07
C ALA A 53 0.29 -1.16 -14.25
N LYS A 54 -0.86 -0.88 -14.90
CA LYS A 54 -0.93 0.16 -15.95
C LYS A 54 -0.76 1.55 -15.35
N LEU A 55 -1.35 1.79 -14.15
CA LEU A 55 -1.26 3.07 -13.45
C LEU A 55 0.15 3.30 -12.87
N ALA A 56 0.83 2.25 -12.39
CA ALA A 56 2.20 2.34 -11.91
C ALA A 56 3.15 2.73 -13.07
N ARG A 57 3.04 2.05 -14.20
CA ARG A 57 3.81 2.41 -15.40
C ARG A 57 3.55 3.83 -15.85
N LEU A 58 2.28 4.26 -15.89
CA LEU A 58 1.91 5.64 -16.22
C LEU A 58 2.53 6.65 -15.25
N ALA A 59 2.58 6.34 -13.95
CA ALA A 59 3.22 7.19 -12.95
C ALA A 59 4.71 7.34 -13.25
N HIS A 60 5.43 6.24 -13.47
CA HIS A 60 6.88 6.25 -13.75
C HIS A 60 7.21 6.94 -15.08
N GLU A 61 6.41 6.75 -16.12
CA GLU A 61 6.57 7.50 -17.40
C GLU A 61 6.51 9.02 -17.21
N ASN A 62 5.91 9.50 -16.12
CA ASN A 62 5.79 10.91 -15.77
C ASN A 62 6.68 11.32 -14.60
N GLY A 63 7.62 10.46 -14.17
CA GLY A 63 8.55 10.73 -13.08
C GLY A 63 7.90 10.80 -11.70
N ALA A 64 6.73 10.19 -11.53
CA ALA A 64 5.99 10.12 -10.28
C ALA A 64 6.09 8.74 -9.65
N LEU A 65 6.06 8.67 -8.32
CA LEU A 65 5.99 7.43 -7.55
C LEU A 65 4.60 6.79 -7.64
N PHE A 66 4.53 5.47 -7.51
CA PHE A 66 3.27 4.76 -7.42
C PHE A 66 3.06 4.11 -6.05
N ILE A 67 1.96 4.49 -5.38
CA ILE A 67 1.58 4.02 -4.05
C ILE A 67 0.30 3.20 -4.16
N LEU A 68 0.36 1.92 -3.80
CA LEU A 68 -0.77 1.02 -3.82
C LEU A 68 -1.39 0.86 -2.43
N ASP A 69 -2.65 1.24 -2.27
CA ASP A 69 -3.48 0.76 -1.17
C ASP A 69 -3.98 -0.65 -1.51
N ALA A 70 -3.30 -1.64 -0.95
CA ALA A 70 -3.61 -3.06 -1.13
C ALA A 70 -4.53 -3.62 -0.03
N ALA A 71 -5.20 -2.77 0.75
CA ALA A 71 -6.02 -3.21 1.87
C ALA A 71 -7.13 -4.21 1.46
N GLN A 72 -7.60 -4.18 0.22
CA GLN A 72 -8.60 -5.12 -0.31
C GLN A 72 -7.99 -6.21 -1.20
N THR A 73 -6.70 -6.14 -1.54
CA THR A 73 -6.10 -7.03 -2.54
C THR A 73 -4.96 -7.87 -2.00
N ALA A 74 -4.25 -7.42 -0.95
CA ALA A 74 -3.19 -8.21 -0.33
C ALA A 74 -3.75 -9.52 0.24
N GLY A 75 -3.10 -10.65 -0.10
CA GLY A 75 -3.53 -11.99 0.28
C GLY A 75 -4.64 -12.58 -0.61
N ILE A 76 -5.31 -11.78 -1.43
CA ILE A 76 -6.41 -12.20 -2.31
C ILE A 76 -5.98 -12.18 -3.78
N VAL A 77 -5.28 -11.13 -4.20
CA VAL A 77 -4.80 -10.95 -5.57
C VAL A 77 -3.28 -11.13 -5.58
N ASN A 78 -2.76 -11.76 -6.62
CA ASN A 78 -1.33 -11.88 -6.79
C ASN A 78 -0.73 -10.52 -7.17
N ILE A 79 0.06 -9.95 -6.27
CA ILE A 79 0.77 -8.68 -6.43
C ILE A 79 2.27 -8.97 -6.41
N ASP A 80 2.97 -8.49 -7.40
CA ASP A 80 4.43 -8.53 -7.46
C ASP A 80 4.93 -7.09 -7.63
N MET A 81 5.45 -6.50 -6.54
CA MET A 81 5.83 -5.09 -6.52
C MET A 81 6.91 -4.75 -7.54
N ARG A 82 7.84 -5.69 -7.83
CA ARG A 82 8.92 -5.44 -8.80
C ARG A 82 8.40 -5.51 -10.23
N ARG A 83 7.66 -6.57 -10.56
CA ARG A 83 7.06 -6.76 -11.89
C ARG A 83 6.06 -5.66 -12.21
N ASP A 84 5.25 -5.28 -11.22
CA ASP A 84 4.14 -4.34 -11.37
C ASP A 84 4.57 -2.88 -11.11
N GLU A 85 5.88 -2.66 -10.88
CA GLU A 85 6.50 -1.34 -10.71
C GLU A 85 5.86 -0.52 -9.57
N ILE A 86 5.58 -1.17 -8.42
CA ILE A 86 4.97 -0.54 -7.25
C ILE A 86 6.08 -0.08 -6.30
N ASP A 87 6.14 1.22 -5.98
CA ASP A 87 7.14 1.79 -5.08
C ASP A 87 6.78 1.57 -3.61
N PHE A 88 5.51 1.77 -3.27
CA PHE A 88 5.01 1.60 -1.92
C PHE A 88 3.71 0.81 -1.92
N LEU A 89 3.60 -0.15 -1.01
CA LEU A 89 2.38 -0.90 -0.78
C LEU A 89 1.96 -0.79 0.67
N CYS A 90 0.72 -0.34 0.88
CA CYS A 90 0.09 -0.26 2.19
C CYS A 90 -1.01 -1.31 2.30
N THR A 91 -1.07 -2.05 3.41
CA THR A 91 -2.15 -3.02 3.62
C THR A 91 -2.52 -3.18 5.08
N ALA A 92 -3.78 -3.56 5.32
CA ALA A 92 -4.30 -3.91 6.64
C ALA A 92 -4.07 -5.39 6.93
N GLY A 93 -3.62 -5.70 8.16
CA GLY A 93 -3.37 -7.09 8.57
C GLY A 93 -4.64 -7.92 8.75
N HIS A 94 -5.73 -7.30 9.20
CA HIS A 94 -6.99 -7.97 9.57
C HIS A 94 -7.92 -8.32 8.39
N LYS A 95 -7.47 -8.12 7.15
CA LYS A 95 -8.24 -8.47 5.93
C LYS A 95 -7.67 -9.74 5.28
N GLY A 96 -7.37 -9.72 4.00
CA GLY A 96 -6.88 -10.88 3.26
C GLY A 96 -5.54 -11.47 3.72
N LEU A 97 -4.86 -10.84 4.68
CA LEU A 97 -3.68 -11.41 5.34
C LEU A 97 -4.01 -12.22 6.60
N TYR A 98 -5.28 -12.34 6.99
CA TYR A 98 -5.76 -13.14 8.14
C TYR A 98 -5.09 -12.81 9.48
N GLY A 99 -4.54 -11.61 9.63
CA GLY A 99 -3.95 -11.12 10.87
C GLY A 99 -4.97 -10.45 11.79
N PRO A 100 -4.57 -10.05 13.00
CA PRO A 100 -5.44 -9.36 13.95
C PRO A 100 -5.68 -7.90 13.57
N MET A 101 -6.73 -7.31 14.13
CA MET A 101 -6.96 -5.85 14.07
C MET A 101 -5.80 -5.09 14.72
N GLY A 102 -5.59 -3.86 14.28
CA GLY A 102 -4.50 -3.00 14.78
C GLY A 102 -3.12 -3.36 14.23
N THR A 103 -3.07 -4.18 13.17
CA THR A 103 -1.85 -4.49 12.42
C THR A 103 -1.96 -4.10 10.96
N GLY A 104 -0.83 -3.85 10.33
CA GLY A 104 -0.72 -3.53 8.91
C GLY A 104 0.73 -3.56 8.47
N LEU A 105 0.95 -3.38 7.18
CA LEU A 105 2.28 -3.35 6.58
C LEU A 105 2.41 -2.15 5.65
N LEU A 106 3.58 -1.51 5.70
CA LEU A 106 4.11 -0.67 4.65
C LEU A 106 5.30 -1.42 4.04
N VAL A 107 5.19 -1.80 2.78
CA VAL A 107 6.28 -2.43 2.03
C VAL A 107 6.87 -1.40 1.09
N ILE A 108 8.20 -1.23 1.15
CA ILE A 108 8.94 -0.21 0.41
C ILE A 108 9.81 -0.90 -0.64
N ASN A 109 9.66 -0.50 -1.89
CA ASN A 109 10.45 -0.94 -3.05
C ASN A 109 10.93 0.31 -3.81
N SER A 110 11.49 1.27 -3.07
CA SER A 110 11.93 2.57 -3.59
C SER A 110 13.17 3.02 -2.82
N ASP A 111 14.04 3.74 -3.47
CA ASP A 111 15.22 4.40 -2.85
C ASP A 111 14.87 5.80 -2.30
N GLU A 112 13.63 6.23 -2.39
CA GLU A 112 13.18 7.52 -1.86
C GLU A 112 13.33 7.58 -0.34
N HIS A 113 13.98 8.63 0.12
CA HIS A 113 14.13 8.88 1.55
C HIS A 113 12.82 9.43 2.13
N LEU A 114 12.18 8.63 2.99
CA LEU A 114 10.96 9.04 3.68
C LEU A 114 11.31 9.56 5.07
N ASN A 115 10.69 10.66 5.46
CA ASN A 115 10.76 11.16 6.84
C ASN A 115 9.80 10.41 7.75
N SER A 116 10.20 10.21 9.02
CA SER A 116 9.29 9.78 10.07
C SER A 116 8.16 10.79 10.26
N LEU A 117 6.95 10.31 10.49
CA LEU A 117 5.79 11.15 10.79
C LEU A 117 5.53 11.24 12.29
N ILE A 118 5.80 10.14 13.01
CA ILE A 118 5.65 10.01 14.44
C ILE A 118 6.99 9.52 14.98
N GLU A 119 7.49 10.16 16.04
CA GLU A 119 8.83 9.90 16.58
C GLU A 119 8.78 9.61 18.07
N GLY A 120 9.81 8.91 18.56
CA GLY A 120 10.04 8.65 19.96
C GLY A 120 9.66 7.26 20.44
N GLY A 121 10.22 6.87 21.60
CA GLY A 121 9.90 5.63 22.29
C GLY A 121 10.34 4.35 21.56
N THR A 122 11.35 4.42 20.69
CA THR A 122 11.81 3.28 19.87
C THR A 122 12.42 2.12 20.67
N GLY A 123 12.88 2.38 21.91
CA GLY A 123 13.54 1.37 22.75
C GLY A 123 14.98 1.04 22.32
N SER A 124 15.26 0.99 21.02
CA SER A 124 16.58 0.61 20.47
C SER A 124 17.65 1.68 20.68
N PHE A 125 17.25 2.96 20.68
CA PHE A 125 18.15 4.12 20.78
C PHE A 125 17.63 5.15 21.79
N SER A 126 17.19 4.70 22.95
CA SER A 126 16.51 5.54 23.97
C SER A 126 17.31 6.76 24.45
N ALA A 127 18.64 6.73 24.32
CA ALA A 127 19.52 7.85 24.70
C ALA A 127 19.70 8.90 23.59
N VAL A 128 19.19 8.65 22.41
CA VAL A 128 19.29 9.55 21.24
C VAL A 128 17.99 10.32 21.09
N LEU A 129 18.06 11.64 20.87
CA LEU A 129 16.89 12.50 20.78
C LEU A 129 16.18 12.43 19.42
N SER A 130 16.87 11.95 18.38
CA SER A 130 16.31 11.79 17.04
C SER A 130 15.83 10.37 16.80
N GLN A 131 14.85 10.23 15.90
CA GLN A 131 14.38 8.94 15.41
C GLN A 131 15.52 8.20 14.69
N PRO A 132 15.67 6.88 14.85
CA PRO A 132 16.68 6.09 14.14
C PRO A 132 16.51 6.17 12.61
N GLU A 133 17.65 6.06 11.90
CA GLU A 133 17.65 6.04 10.43
C GLU A 133 17.46 4.62 9.83
N ILE A 134 17.54 3.59 10.67
CA ILE A 134 17.46 2.18 10.26
C ILE A 134 16.00 1.68 10.23
N TYR A 135 15.67 0.93 9.19
CA TYR A 135 14.40 0.22 9.09
C TYR A 135 14.40 -1.07 9.94
N PRO A 136 13.29 -1.45 10.57
CA PRO A 136 12.00 -0.77 10.56
C PRO A 136 11.89 0.36 11.59
N ASP A 137 12.82 0.52 12.51
CA ASP A 137 12.78 1.41 13.68
C ASP A 137 12.49 2.88 13.29
N ARG A 138 12.92 3.30 12.09
CA ARG A 138 12.64 4.64 11.55
C ARG A 138 11.15 4.99 11.54
N PHE A 139 10.28 4.04 11.27
CA PHE A 139 8.82 4.24 11.17
C PHE A 139 8.03 3.65 12.33
N GLU A 140 8.73 3.02 13.27
CA GLU A 140 8.13 2.42 14.44
C GLU A 140 8.35 3.30 15.67
N SER A 141 7.31 3.96 16.14
CA SER A 141 7.34 4.78 17.34
C SER A 141 6.59 4.12 18.49
N GLY A 142 7.13 4.24 19.71
CA GLY A 142 6.55 3.63 20.91
C GLY A 142 6.77 2.12 20.98
N THR A 143 6.12 1.49 21.96
CA THR A 143 6.21 0.03 22.16
C THR A 143 5.40 -0.69 21.08
N LEU A 144 6.07 -1.56 20.34
CA LEU A 144 5.46 -2.32 19.26
C LEU A 144 4.40 -3.30 19.78
N ASN A 145 3.36 -3.52 18.96
CA ASN A 145 2.37 -4.58 19.17
C ASN A 145 2.96 -5.95 18.76
N VAL A 146 3.95 -6.43 19.50
CA VAL A 146 4.66 -7.68 19.20
C VAL A 146 3.71 -8.87 19.05
N PRO A 147 2.73 -9.10 19.93
CA PRO A 147 1.77 -10.21 19.74
C PRO A 147 0.98 -10.09 18.42
N GLY A 148 0.55 -8.90 18.07
CA GLY A 148 -0.16 -8.65 16.81
C GLY A 148 0.73 -8.88 15.58
N ILE A 149 1.98 -8.44 15.63
CA ILE A 149 2.95 -8.64 14.54
C ILE A 149 3.23 -10.13 14.33
N LEU A 150 3.46 -10.89 15.41
CA LEU A 150 3.66 -12.34 15.33
C LEU A 150 2.42 -13.06 14.78
N SER A 151 1.23 -12.67 15.24
CA SER A 151 -0.02 -13.24 14.74
C SER A 151 -0.26 -12.91 13.26
N LEU A 152 0.11 -11.69 12.81
CA LEU A 152 0.07 -11.34 11.39
C LEU A 152 1.03 -12.21 10.57
N GLY A 153 2.21 -12.52 11.11
CA GLY A 153 3.17 -13.44 10.49
C GLY A 153 2.56 -14.83 10.24
N GLU A 154 1.78 -15.36 11.19
CA GLU A 154 1.06 -16.63 11.00
C GLU A 154 -0.04 -16.53 9.94
N GLY A 155 -0.77 -15.41 9.89
CA GLY A 155 -1.75 -15.15 8.83
C GLY A 155 -1.12 -15.13 7.44
N ILE A 156 0.03 -14.44 7.30
CA ILE A 156 0.79 -14.39 6.04
C ILE A 156 1.28 -15.80 5.66
N ARG A 157 1.75 -16.60 6.63
CA ARG A 157 2.16 -17.98 6.40
C ARG A 157 0.99 -18.83 5.89
N PHE A 158 -0.19 -18.73 6.52
CA PHE A 158 -1.40 -19.40 6.04
C PHE A 158 -1.73 -19.04 4.60
N VAL A 159 -1.66 -17.73 4.23
CA VAL A 159 -1.90 -17.27 2.86
C VAL A 159 -0.88 -17.86 1.89
N SER A 160 0.40 -17.90 2.29
CA SER A 160 1.48 -18.49 1.48
C SER A 160 1.27 -19.97 1.24
N ASP A 161 0.96 -20.74 2.28
CA ASP A 161 0.77 -22.20 2.21
C ASP A 161 -0.51 -22.55 1.43
N ARG A 162 -1.57 -21.80 1.62
CA ARG A 162 -2.83 -21.98 0.89
C ARG A 162 -2.69 -21.61 -0.58
N GLY A 163 -1.91 -20.57 -0.86
CA GLY A 163 -1.71 -19.97 -2.17
C GLY A 163 -2.80 -18.95 -2.53
N VAL A 164 -2.38 -17.72 -2.84
CA VAL A 164 -3.26 -16.58 -3.20
C VAL A 164 -4.27 -16.95 -4.28
N SER A 165 -3.84 -17.67 -5.33
CA SER A 165 -4.72 -18.09 -6.42
C SER A 165 -5.85 -19.05 -5.98
N ARG A 166 -5.60 -19.89 -4.97
CA ARG A 166 -6.64 -20.78 -4.42
C ARG A 166 -7.62 -20.00 -3.56
N ILE A 167 -7.12 -19.05 -2.76
CA ILE A 167 -7.95 -18.16 -1.96
C ILE A 167 -8.88 -17.38 -2.87
N TYR A 168 -8.33 -16.73 -3.90
CA TYR A 168 -9.10 -15.98 -4.90
C TYR A 168 -10.22 -16.82 -5.54
N LYS A 169 -9.88 -18.03 -6.02
CA LYS A 169 -10.88 -18.94 -6.63
C LYS A 169 -11.99 -19.34 -5.66
N SER A 170 -11.63 -19.59 -4.39
CA SER A 170 -12.61 -19.91 -3.35
C SER A 170 -13.59 -18.78 -3.13
N GLU A 171 -13.10 -17.55 -3.02
CA GLU A 171 -13.95 -16.36 -2.84
C GLU A 171 -14.86 -16.12 -4.03
N GLN A 172 -14.34 -16.24 -5.26
CA GLN A 172 -15.16 -16.11 -6.47
C GLN A 172 -16.29 -17.16 -6.53
N GLY A 173 -16.02 -18.38 -6.06
CA GLY A 173 -17.04 -19.44 -6.00
C GLY A 173 -18.18 -19.19 -5.00
N HIS A 174 -18.02 -18.25 -4.08
CA HIS A 174 -19.07 -17.86 -3.12
C HIS A 174 -19.93 -16.67 -3.60
N ILE A 175 -19.53 -16.01 -4.68
CA ILE A 175 -20.23 -14.84 -5.26
C ILE A 175 -21.18 -15.27 -6.39
N ALA A 176 -20.97 -16.45 -6.96
CA ALA A 176 -21.80 -17.02 -8.05
C ALA A 176 -23.09 -17.75 -7.48
#